data_d1d94d29ce949fc3a5ee0d3d7e4c7680
#
_entry.id   d1d94d29ce949fc3a5ee0d3d7e4c7680
#
_cell.length_a   1.000
_cell.length_b   1.000
_cell.length_c   1.000
_cell.angle_alpha   90.00
_cell.angle_beta   90.00
_cell.angle_gamma   90.00
#
_symmetry.space_group_name_H-M   'P 1'
#
loop_
_entity.id
_entity.type
_entity.pdbx_description
1 polymer ?
#
loop_
_entity_poly.entity_id
_entity_poly.type
_entity_poly.pdbx_seq_one_letter_code
_entity_poly.pdbx_strand_id
1 'polypeptide(L)'
;MRLRNNKVLIFGGGSGIGKAIAIRFIEAGAKVIIAGRNEEKLKAVVEEVGSPVLYYKVFDITDIKSHDALFRECEQVMGGLDAFVNAAALGTSQCTGRGYEPWDITEEEWDALTDINFKAAFFLMRNEVDYMKAKGIRGNILNIASNAACMDIIGSYGAAKEAVIKWTRALGKKYGHDGIIINGLAPGATFTPMIARYAHDINQRYERHAIERFIRPDEIAELAFYLMSNYGEIICGHTVVADGGDNRATL
;
A
#
# COMPACT_ATOMS: atom_id res chain seq x y z
N MET A 1 1.93 4.92 21.98
CA MET A 1 2.54 4.89 20.64
C MET A 1 1.90 5.99 19.82
N ARG A 2 2.65 6.73 19.00
CA ARG A 2 2.18 7.78 18.11
C ARG A 2 2.88 7.66 16.76
N LEU A 3 2.26 8.17 15.69
CA LEU A 3 2.94 8.26 14.39
C LEU A 3 4.19 9.14 14.51
N ARG A 4 5.24 8.77 13.80
CA ARG A 4 6.47 9.58 13.69
C ARG A 4 6.20 10.84 12.86
N ASN A 5 5.50 10.67 11.77
CA ASN A 5 5.06 11.71 10.83
C ASN A 5 3.53 11.71 10.73
N ASN A 6 2.92 12.87 10.66
CA ASN A 6 1.47 12.98 10.81
C ASN A 6 0.74 13.66 9.63
N LYS A 7 1.43 13.89 8.51
CA LYS A 7 0.84 14.41 7.27
C LYS A 7 1.07 13.39 6.18
N VAL A 8 0.07 12.56 5.92
CA VAL A 8 0.21 11.30 5.21
C VAL A 8 -0.59 11.31 3.91
N LEU A 9 0.07 10.96 2.81
CA LEU A 9 -0.59 10.65 1.53
C LEU A 9 -0.69 9.14 1.37
N ILE A 10 -1.91 8.63 1.15
CA ILE A 10 -2.20 7.20 1.00
C ILE A 10 -2.73 6.93 -0.41
N PHE A 11 -1.94 6.28 -1.24
CA PHE A 11 -2.38 5.78 -2.54
C PHE A 11 -3.19 4.51 -2.38
N GLY A 12 -4.33 4.41 -3.08
CA GLY A 12 -5.25 3.29 -2.92
C GLY A 12 -6.16 3.38 -1.68
N GLY A 13 -6.35 4.59 -1.13
CA GLY A 13 -7.12 4.82 0.10
C GLY A 13 -8.64 4.71 -0.04
N GLY A 14 -9.18 4.49 -1.23
CA GLY A 14 -10.63 4.40 -1.48
C GLY A 14 -11.28 3.07 -1.06
N SER A 15 -10.52 2.07 -0.63
CA SER A 15 -11.06 0.77 -0.18
C SER A 15 -10.01 -0.09 0.54
N GLY A 16 -10.45 -1.21 1.11
CA GLY A 16 -9.59 -2.27 1.62
C GLY A 16 -8.52 -1.81 2.61
N ILE A 17 -7.29 -2.26 2.40
CA ILE A 17 -6.16 -1.98 3.29
C ILE A 17 -5.86 -0.48 3.38
N GLY A 18 -5.83 0.23 2.24
CA GLY A 18 -5.54 1.66 2.23
C GLY A 18 -6.58 2.50 3.00
N LYS A 19 -7.87 2.16 2.87
CA LYS A 19 -8.95 2.76 3.68
C LYS A 19 -8.75 2.50 5.16
N ALA A 20 -8.48 1.25 5.56
CA ALA A 20 -8.28 0.90 6.96
C ALA A 20 -7.08 1.64 7.57
N ILE A 21 -5.97 1.75 6.83
CA ILE A 21 -4.80 2.54 7.25
C ILE A 21 -5.16 4.02 7.42
N ALA A 22 -5.95 4.61 6.50
CA ALA A 22 -6.38 5.99 6.60
C ALA A 22 -7.18 6.23 7.90
N ILE A 23 -8.15 5.38 8.19
CA ILE A 23 -8.96 5.45 9.42
C ILE A 23 -8.08 5.37 10.65
N ARG A 24 -7.21 4.35 10.70
CA ARG A 24 -6.33 4.13 11.84
C ARG A 24 -5.36 5.29 12.09
N PHE A 25 -4.86 5.93 11.03
CA PHE A 25 -3.95 7.07 11.15
C PHE A 25 -4.67 8.35 11.61
N ILE A 26 -5.92 8.56 11.16
CA ILE A 26 -6.74 9.66 11.64
C ILE A 26 -7.03 9.52 13.14
N GLU A 27 -7.36 8.31 13.61
CA GLU A 27 -7.53 8.01 15.03
C GLU A 27 -6.25 8.28 15.85
N ALA A 28 -5.09 8.16 15.21
CA ALA A 28 -3.80 8.49 15.80
C ALA A 28 -3.43 9.99 15.69
N GLY A 29 -4.32 10.84 15.18
CA GLY A 29 -4.14 12.29 15.09
C GLY A 29 -3.45 12.79 13.82
N ALA A 30 -3.34 11.96 12.77
CA ALA A 30 -2.77 12.38 11.51
C ALA A 30 -3.75 13.20 10.66
N LYS A 31 -3.19 14.07 9.80
CA LYS A 31 -3.88 14.61 8.63
C LYS A 31 -3.63 13.65 7.47
N VAL A 32 -4.66 13.24 6.78
CA VAL A 32 -4.56 12.22 5.74
C VAL A 32 -5.19 12.72 4.44
N ILE A 33 -4.49 12.51 3.34
CA ILE A 33 -5.07 12.57 1.99
C ILE A 33 -5.09 11.15 1.45
N ILE A 34 -6.26 10.68 1.02
CA ILE A 34 -6.40 9.45 0.28
C ILE A 34 -6.42 9.75 -1.23
N ALA A 35 -5.66 8.99 -2.01
CA ALA A 35 -5.60 9.14 -3.45
C ALA A 35 -5.99 7.86 -4.19
N GLY A 36 -6.63 8.01 -5.35
CA GLY A 36 -7.04 6.90 -6.20
C GLY A 36 -7.84 7.36 -7.42
N ARG A 37 -8.15 6.45 -8.34
CA ARG A 37 -8.81 6.79 -9.60
C ARG A 37 -10.33 6.98 -9.51
N ASN A 38 -10.96 6.31 -8.56
CA ASN A 38 -12.42 6.32 -8.44
C ASN A 38 -12.86 7.36 -7.39
N GLU A 39 -13.36 8.49 -7.89
CA GLU A 39 -13.76 9.62 -7.05
C GLU A 39 -14.92 9.27 -6.11
N GLU A 40 -15.90 8.50 -6.58
CA GLU A 40 -17.06 8.11 -5.77
C GLU A 40 -16.64 7.29 -4.54
N LYS A 41 -15.72 6.33 -4.72
CA LYS A 41 -15.17 5.57 -3.59
C LYS A 41 -14.40 6.44 -2.60
N LEU A 42 -13.62 7.40 -3.10
CA LEU A 42 -12.88 8.32 -2.24
C LEU A 42 -13.82 9.23 -1.45
N LYS A 43 -14.84 9.80 -2.09
CA LYS A 43 -15.90 10.60 -1.44
C LYS A 43 -16.63 9.80 -0.37
N ALA A 44 -17.05 8.58 -0.70
CA ALA A 44 -17.74 7.71 0.24
C ALA A 44 -16.91 7.45 1.51
N VAL A 45 -15.59 7.25 1.37
CA VAL A 45 -14.70 7.09 2.54
C VAL A 45 -14.63 8.38 3.37
N VAL A 46 -14.52 9.55 2.74
CA VAL A 46 -14.46 10.82 3.46
C VAL A 46 -15.77 11.10 4.20
N GLU A 47 -16.91 10.82 3.58
CA GLU A 47 -18.23 10.96 4.18
C GLU A 47 -18.44 9.98 5.35
N GLU A 48 -18.08 8.70 5.16
CA GLU A 48 -18.20 7.66 6.18
C GLU A 48 -17.37 7.98 7.43
N VAL A 49 -16.12 8.43 7.23
CA VAL A 49 -15.22 8.76 8.33
C VAL A 49 -15.58 10.08 9.01
N GLY A 50 -16.11 11.06 8.25
CA GLY A 50 -16.59 12.34 8.77
C GLY A 50 -15.52 13.19 9.48
N SER A 51 -14.24 12.94 9.21
CA SER A 51 -13.14 13.64 9.88
C SER A 51 -12.72 14.90 9.13
N PRO A 52 -12.58 16.06 9.82
CA PRO A 52 -12.16 17.31 9.18
C PRO A 52 -10.69 17.32 8.73
N VAL A 53 -9.94 16.28 9.06
CA VAL A 53 -8.52 16.10 8.68
C VAL A 53 -8.32 15.01 7.64
N LEU A 54 -9.40 14.48 7.06
CA LEU A 54 -9.38 13.55 5.93
C LEU A 54 -9.78 14.28 4.65
N TYR A 55 -8.90 14.20 3.66
CA TYR A 55 -9.11 14.77 2.33
C TYR A 55 -8.95 13.69 1.26
N TYR A 56 -9.38 13.98 0.03
CA TYR A 56 -9.12 13.07 -1.09
C TYR A 56 -8.58 13.81 -2.31
N LYS A 57 -7.89 13.05 -3.17
CA LYS A 57 -7.43 13.47 -4.50
C LYS A 57 -7.72 12.37 -5.52
N VAL A 58 -8.34 12.74 -6.62
CA VAL A 58 -8.46 11.84 -7.76
C VAL A 58 -7.12 11.82 -8.46
N PHE A 59 -6.50 10.63 -8.53
CA PHE A 59 -5.17 10.50 -9.10
C PHE A 59 -4.92 9.09 -9.63
N ASP A 60 -4.28 9.00 -10.81
CA ASP A 60 -3.78 7.76 -11.37
C ASP A 60 -2.27 7.69 -11.18
N ILE A 61 -1.79 6.70 -10.43
CA ILE A 61 -0.35 6.52 -10.16
C ILE A 61 0.47 6.21 -11.42
N THR A 62 -0.17 5.79 -12.52
CA THR A 62 0.49 5.54 -13.80
C THR A 62 0.85 6.84 -14.54
N ASP A 63 0.26 7.96 -14.16
CA ASP A 63 0.69 9.29 -14.61
C ASP A 63 1.91 9.77 -13.83
N ILE A 64 3.05 9.17 -14.15
CA ILE A 64 4.33 9.38 -13.45
C ILE A 64 4.76 10.87 -13.47
N LYS A 65 4.42 11.59 -14.54
CA LYS A 65 4.83 13.00 -14.71
C LYS A 65 4.11 13.93 -13.75
N SER A 66 2.94 13.53 -13.26
CA SER A 66 2.11 14.33 -12.36
C SER A 66 2.35 14.05 -10.88
N HIS A 67 3.22 13.10 -10.50
CA HIS A 67 3.51 12.79 -9.08
C HIS A 67 3.95 14.03 -8.30
N ASP A 68 4.91 14.78 -8.81
CA ASP A 68 5.43 15.99 -8.14
C ASP A 68 4.37 17.09 -7.98
N ALA A 69 3.47 17.23 -8.96
CA ALA A 69 2.37 18.17 -8.85
C ALA A 69 1.41 17.78 -7.74
N LEU A 70 1.05 16.50 -7.67
CA LEU A 70 0.21 15.96 -6.59
C LEU A 70 0.86 16.19 -5.21
N PHE A 71 2.16 15.92 -5.06
CA PHE A 71 2.85 16.10 -3.78
C PHE A 71 2.80 17.55 -3.31
N ARG A 72 3.02 18.52 -4.21
CA ARG A 72 2.90 19.95 -3.91
C ARG A 72 1.49 20.35 -3.51
N GLU A 73 0.47 19.82 -4.19
CA GLU A 73 -0.92 20.09 -3.83
C GLU A 73 -1.27 19.50 -2.45
N CYS A 74 -0.83 18.29 -2.16
CA CYS A 74 -1.02 17.66 -0.86
C CYS A 74 -0.31 18.43 0.26
N GLU A 75 0.91 18.90 -0.01
CA GLU A 75 1.67 19.77 0.91
C GLU A 75 0.89 21.04 1.25
N GLN A 76 0.29 21.70 0.26
CA GLN A 76 -0.51 22.91 0.46
C GLN A 76 -1.76 22.64 1.31
N VAL A 77 -2.48 21.56 1.02
CA VAL A 77 -3.72 21.20 1.74
C VAL A 77 -3.44 20.85 3.20
N MET A 78 -2.38 20.09 3.48
CA MET A 78 -2.07 19.62 4.84
C MET A 78 -1.14 20.57 5.61
N GLY A 79 -0.53 21.54 4.94
CA GLY A 79 0.53 22.39 5.52
C GLY A 79 1.82 21.61 5.70
N GLY A 80 2.12 20.66 4.81
CA GLY A 80 3.27 19.76 4.77
C GLY A 80 2.88 18.39 4.24
N LEU A 81 3.87 17.58 3.85
CA LEU A 81 3.71 16.20 3.43
C LEU A 81 4.98 15.45 3.86
N ASP A 82 4.86 14.55 4.82
CA ASP A 82 6.01 13.94 5.48
C ASP A 82 5.95 12.41 5.57
N ALA A 83 4.88 11.79 5.04
CA ALA A 83 4.77 10.35 4.98
C ALA A 83 3.91 9.87 3.79
N PHE A 84 4.25 8.69 3.27
CA PHE A 84 3.54 8.04 2.16
C PHE A 84 3.17 6.60 2.49
N VAL A 85 2.01 6.17 2.00
CA VAL A 85 1.57 4.76 2.03
C VAL A 85 1.17 4.33 0.62
N ASN A 86 1.87 3.36 0.06
CA ASN A 86 1.68 2.84 -1.29
C ASN A 86 0.82 1.57 -1.25
N ALA A 87 -0.51 1.74 -1.15
CA ALA A 87 -1.48 0.64 -1.13
C ALA A 87 -2.26 0.48 -2.45
N ALA A 88 -1.98 1.30 -3.46
CA ALA A 88 -2.58 1.14 -4.78
C ALA A 88 -2.05 -0.12 -5.48
N ALA A 89 -2.96 -0.94 -5.98
CA ALA A 89 -2.64 -2.15 -6.71
C ALA A 89 -3.79 -2.59 -7.61
N LEU A 90 -3.49 -3.41 -8.60
CA LEU A 90 -4.46 -4.14 -9.41
C LEU A 90 -4.22 -5.64 -9.21
N GLY A 91 -5.21 -6.36 -8.69
CA GLY A 91 -5.13 -7.81 -8.51
C GLY A 91 -5.35 -8.55 -9.82
N THR A 92 -4.71 -9.71 -10.01
CA THR A 92 -4.85 -10.52 -11.22
C THR A 92 -6.31 -10.84 -11.54
N SER A 93 -7.08 -11.32 -10.55
CA SER A 93 -8.48 -11.66 -10.76
C SER A 93 -9.38 -10.45 -11.06
N GLN A 94 -9.02 -9.26 -10.61
CA GLN A 94 -9.72 -8.03 -10.96
C GLN A 94 -9.45 -7.60 -12.41
N CYS A 95 -8.22 -7.84 -12.89
CA CYS A 95 -7.80 -7.51 -14.25
C CYS A 95 -8.39 -8.51 -15.26
N THR A 96 -8.19 -9.79 -15.01
CA THR A 96 -8.44 -10.85 -15.99
C THR A 96 -9.83 -11.49 -15.86
N GLY A 97 -10.53 -11.29 -14.75
CA GLY A 97 -11.74 -12.04 -14.43
C GLY A 97 -11.50 -13.55 -14.16
N ARG A 98 -10.23 -14.01 -14.22
CA ARG A 98 -9.80 -15.41 -14.02
C ARG A 98 -9.11 -15.59 -12.66
N GLY A 99 -8.53 -16.75 -12.41
CA GLY A 99 -7.82 -17.06 -11.17
C GLY A 99 -6.45 -16.39 -11.06
N TYR A 100 -5.69 -16.79 -10.04
CA TYR A 100 -4.43 -16.13 -9.67
C TYR A 100 -3.27 -16.31 -10.67
N GLU A 101 -3.30 -17.33 -11.52
CA GLU A 101 -2.18 -17.70 -12.38
C GLU A 101 -2.66 -17.99 -13.81
N PRO A 102 -3.16 -16.98 -14.55
CA PRO A 102 -3.55 -17.21 -15.91
C PRO A 102 -2.28 -17.37 -16.77
N TRP A 103 -1.97 -18.61 -17.16
CA TRP A 103 -0.91 -18.84 -18.13
C TRP A 103 -1.25 -18.25 -19.50
N ASP A 104 -2.54 -18.11 -19.77
CA ASP A 104 -3.16 -17.54 -20.97
C ASP A 104 -3.41 -16.02 -20.87
N ILE A 105 -2.65 -15.32 -20.01
CA ILE A 105 -2.74 -13.87 -19.87
C ILE A 105 -2.45 -13.19 -21.23
N THR A 106 -3.28 -12.22 -21.61
CA THR A 106 -3.02 -11.42 -22.81
C THR A 106 -1.97 -10.34 -22.55
N GLU A 107 -1.40 -9.77 -23.62
CA GLU A 107 -0.43 -8.68 -23.52
C GLU A 107 -1.04 -7.45 -22.84
N GLU A 108 -2.29 -7.11 -23.16
CA GLU A 108 -3.01 -5.98 -22.56
C GLU A 108 -3.27 -6.18 -21.06
N GLU A 109 -3.60 -7.40 -20.65
CA GLU A 109 -3.76 -7.74 -19.23
C GLU A 109 -2.43 -7.69 -18.50
N TRP A 110 -1.36 -8.17 -19.13
CA TRP A 110 0.00 -8.09 -18.62
C TRP A 110 0.43 -6.64 -18.42
N ASP A 111 0.24 -5.80 -19.43
CA ASP A 111 0.58 -4.37 -19.40
C ASP A 111 -0.21 -3.65 -18.30
N ALA A 112 -1.51 -3.89 -18.19
CA ALA A 112 -2.33 -3.29 -17.13
C ALA A 112 -1.85 -3.67 -15.72
N LEU A 113 -1.45 -4.93 -15.51
CA LEU A 113 -0.93 -5.40 -14.23
C LEU A 113 0.47 -4.83 -13.92
N THR A 114 1.35 -4.81 -14.91
CA THR A 114 2.73 -4.36 -14.74
C THR A 114 2.84 -2.84 -14.69
N ASP A 115 2.04 -2.10 -15.43
CA ASP A 115 2.02 -0.64 -15.37
C ASP A 115 1.70 -0.13 -13.96
N ILE A 116 0.73 -0.73 -13.28
CA ILE A 116 0.34 -0.33 -11.93
C ILE A 116 1.28 -0.91 -10.87
N ASN A 117 1.43 -2.26 -10.85
CA ASN A 117 2.08 -2.94 -9.73
C ASN A 117 3.61 -2.90 -9.78
N PHE A 118 4.18 -2.69 -10.96
CA PHE A 118 5.64 -2.70 -11.16
C PHE A 118 6.16 -1.32 -11.56
N LYS A 119 5.79 -0.81 -12.74
CA LYS A 119 6.33 0.44 -13.28
C LYS A 119 5.94 1.65 -12.43
N ALA A 120 4.63 1.87 -12.21
CA ALA A 120 4.17 3.01 -11.41
C ALA A 120 4.66 2.90 -9.96
N ALA A 121 4.66 1.71 -9.36
CA ALA A 121 5.18 1.49 -8.01
C ALA A 121 6.65 1.90 -7.87
N PHE A 122 7.50 1.55 -8.86
CA PHE A 122 8.91 1.96 -8.84
C PHE A 122 9.07 3.48 -8.90
N PHE A 123 8.42 4.12 -9.86
CA PHE A 123 8.54 5.56 -10.06
C PHE A 123 7.91 6.35 -8.90
N LEU A 124 6.85 5.83 -8.29
CA LEU A 124 6.24 6.43 -7.13
C LEU A 124 7.23 6.47 -5.95
N MET A 125 7.80 5.31 -5.57
CA MET A 125 8.82 5.23 -4.52
C MET A 125 10.03 6.13 -4.79
N ARG A 126 10.50 6.20 -6.04
CA ARG A 126 11.60 7.09 -6.43
C ARG A 126 11.23 8.55 -6.21
N ASN A 127 10.08 8.98 -6.72
CA ASN A 127 9.64 10.38 -6.66
C ASN A 127 9.35 10.80 -5.21
N GLU A 128 8.85 9.92 -4.36
CA GLU A 128 8.67 10.15 -2.92
C GLU A 128 10.00 10.41 -2.21
N VAL A 129 11.00 9.58 -2.48
CA VAL A 129 12.36 9.76 -1.93
C VAL A 129 12.97 11.07 -2.43
N ASP A 130 12.87 11.34 -3.74
CA ASP A 130 13.42 12.56 -4.34
C ASP A 130 12.74 13.82 -3.75
N TYR A 131 11.40 13.78 -3.56
CA TYR A 131 10.65 14.85 -2.90
C TYR A 131 11.11 15.07 -1.46
N MET A 132 11.23 14.01 -0.66
CA MET A 132 11.68 14.11 0.72
C MET A 132 13.11 14.66 0.81
N LYS A 133 14.00 14.19 -0.05
CA LYS A 133 15.40 14.69 -0.10
C LYS A 133 15.48 16.16 -0.49
N ALA A 134 14.75 16.57 -1.52
CA ALA A 134 14.73 17.96 -1.97
C ALA A 134 14.25 18.95 -0.89
N LYS A 135 13.39 18.46 0.01
CA LYS A 135 12.81 19.24 1.12
C LYS A 135 13.51 19.03 2.47
N GLY A 136 14.49 18.14 2.57
CA GLY A 136 15.13 17.78 3.83
C GLY A 136 14.19 17.09 4.83
N ILE A 137 13.18 16.38 4.33
CA ILE A 137 12.17 15.72 5.16
C ILE A 137 12.71 14.39 5.68
N ARG A 138 12.70 14.22 6.99
CA ARG A 138 12.98 12.96 7.68
C ARG A 138 11.66 12.18 7.86
N GLY A 139 11.24 11.49 6.80
CA GLY A 139 9.90 10.96 6.67
C GLY A 139 9.79 9.43 6.67
N ASN A 140 8.57 8.95 6.45
CA ASN A 140 8.28 7.51 6.34
C ASN A 140 7.64 7.17 4.99
N ILE A 141 8.06 6.05 4.40
CA ILE A 141 7.40 5.42 3.25
C ILE A 141 7.03 3.98 3.61
N LEU A 142 5.76 3.62 3.46
CA LEU A 142 5.27 2.27 3.67
C LEU A 142 4.72 1.69 2.36
N ASN A 143 5.30 0.61 1.90
CA ASN A 143 4.89 -0.08 0.68
C ASN A 143 4.04 -1.31 1.01
N ILE A 144 2.86 -1.42 0.40
CA ILE A 144 2.04 -2.63 0.52
C ILE A 144 2.38 -3.58 -0.63
N ALA A 145 3.17 -4.60 -0.29
CA ALA A 145 3.50 -5.72 -1.14
C ALA A 145 2.37 -6.79 -1.11
N SER A 146 2.72 -8.06 -1.08
CA SER A 146 1.81 -9.19 -0.90
C SER A 146 2.63 -10.43 -0.54
N ASN A 147 2.06 -11.39 0.18
CA ASN A 147 2.66 -12.70 0.35
C ASN A 147 2.80 -13.49 -0.98
N ALA A 148 2.06 -13.08 -2.02
CA ALA A 148 2.28 -13.59 -3.38
C ALA A 148 3.72 -13.42 -3.89
N ALA A 149 4.47 -12.47 -3.35
CA ALA A 149 5.90 -12.28 -3.58
C ALA A 149 6.78 -13.41 -3.02
N CYS A 150 6.25 -14.19 -2.08
CA CYS A 150 6.94 -15.30 -1.39
C CYS A 150 6.38 -16.66 -1.81
N MET A 151 5.59 -16.71 -2.88
CA MET A 151 4.97 -17.94 -3.40
C MET A 151 5.58 -18.31 -4.74
N ASP A 152 5.69 -19.59 -5.01
CA ASP A 152 6.05 -20.12 -6.33
C ASP A 152 4.86 -20.03 -7.30
N ILE A 153 4.47 -18.81 -7.64
CA ILE A 153 3.38 -18.55 -8.58
C ILE A 153 3.90 -17.96 -9.89
N ILE A 154 3.35 -18.45 -10.99
CA ILE A 154 3.63 -17.91 -12.31
C ILE A 154 2.70 -16.71 -12.54
N GLY A 155 3.26 -15.53 -12.78
CA GLY A 155 2.45 -14.36 -13.10
C GLY A 155 3.11 -13.04 -12.75
N SER A 156 2.67 -12.00 -13.43
CA SER A 156 3.25 -10.66 -13.30
C SER A 156 2.99 -10.02 -11.92
N TYR A 157 1.87 -10.38 -11.28
CA TYR A 157 1.52 -9.80 -9.98
C TYR A 157 2.50 -10.21 -8.88
N GLY A 158 2.80 -11.52 -8.74
CA GLY A 158 3.75 -12.03 -7.74
C GLY A 158 5.14 -11.44 -7.95
N ALA A 159 5.63 -11.48 -9.20
CA ALA A 159 6.93 -10.90 -9.58
C ALA A 159 7.00 -9.38 -9.30
N ALA A 160 5.94 -8.64 -9.60
CA ALA A 160 5.88 -7.21 -9.29
C ALA A 160 5.94 -6.94 -7.78
N LYS A 161 5.24 -7.75 -6.97
CA LYS A 161 5.25 -7.61 -5.51
C LYS A 161 6.57 -8.03 -4.88
N GLU A 162 7.29 -8.99 -5.47
CA GLU A 162 8.67 -9.33 -5.10
C GLU A 162 9.62 -8.15 -5.40
N ALA A 163 9.47 -7.51 -6.55
CA ALA A 163 10.24 -6.31 -6.88
C ALA A 163 10.00 -5.18 -5.86
N VAL A 164 8.76 -4.96 -5.43
CA VAL A 164 8.42 -3.98 -4.37
C VAL A 164 9.17 -4.30 -3.07
N ILE A 165 9.23 -5.57 -2.65
CA ILE A 165 10.01 -6.00 -1.48
C ILE A 165 11.49 -5.69 -1.66
N LYS A 166 12.04 -6.02 -2.83
CA LYS A 166 13.45 -5.77 -3.14
C LYS A 166 13.79 -4.29 -3.15
N TRP A 167 12.94 -3.44 -3.75
CA TRP A 167 13.14 -2.00 -3.78
C TRP A 167 12.98 -1.36 -2.40
N THR A 168 12.00 -1.79 -1.62
CA THR A 168 11.81 -1.37 -0.22
C THR A 168 13.11 -1.56 0.57
N ARG A 169 13.71 -2.76 0.46
CA ARG A 169 14.97 -3.07 1.13
C ARG A 169 16.14 -2.23 0.63
N ALA A 170 16.26 -2.07 -0.68
CA ALA A 170 17.36 -1.32 -1.29
C ALA A 170 17.29 0.17 -0.96
N LEU A 171 16.10 0.78 -1.07
CA LEU A 171 15.87 2.19 -0.78
C LEU A 171 16.00 2.48 0.72
N GLY A 172 15.46 1.63 1.59
CA GLY A 172 15.61 1.78 3.04
C GLY A 172 17.07 1.77 3.48
N LYS A 173 17.87 0.83 2.96
CA LYS A 173 19.32 0.78 3.23
C LYS A 173 20.06 2.00 2.68
N LYS A 174 19.65 2.50 1.51
CA LYS A 174 20.30 3.61 0.85
C LYS A 174 20.00 4.96 1.52
N TYR A 175 18.76 5.17 1.98
CA TYR A 175 18.27 6.48 2.43
C TYR A 175 17.95 6.57 3.92
N GLY A 176 18.11 5.48 4.68
CA GLY A 176 17.90 5.47 6.12
C GLY A 176 18.79 6.46 6.88
N HIS A 177 20.02 6.68 6.41
CA HIS A 177 20.93 7.70 7.00
C HIS A 177 20.45 9.14 6.77
N ASP A 178 19.66 9.39 5.72
CA ASP A 178 19.00 10.68 5.49
C ASP A 178 17.76 10.85 6.40
N GLY A 179 17.42 9.83 7.20
CA GLY A 179 16.26 9.80 8.08
C GLY A 179 14.95 9.44 7.36
N ILE A 180 15.04 8.95 6.11
CA ILE A 180 13.88 8.43 5.36
C ILE A 180 13.75 6.94 5.68
N ILE A 181 12.74 6.60 6.49
CA ILE A 181 12.47 5.21 6.91
C ILE A 181 11.52 4.57 5.91
N ILE A 182 11.98 3.53 5.22
CA ILE A 182 11.22 2.87 4.17
C ILE A 182 11.03 1.41 4.54
N ASN A 183 9.79 0.99 4.72
CA ASN A 183 9.41 -0.38 5.06
C ASN A 183 8.27 -0.89 4.19
N GLY A 184 7.99 -2.19 4.29
CA GLY A 184 6.89 -2.84 3.60
C GLY A 184 6.04 -3.71 4.49
N LEU A 185 4.82 -3.97 4.03
CA LEU A 185 3.95 -5.04 4.51
C LEU A 185 3.62 -5.96 3.34
N ALA A 186 3.67 -7.26 3.57
CA ALA A 186 3.27 -8.30 2.62
C ALA A 186 2.09 -9.09 3.19
N PRO A 187 0.86 -8.57 3.05
CA PRO A 187 -0.33 -9.24 3.55
C PRO A 187 -0.62 -10.54 2.79
N GLY A 188 -1.20 -11.52 3.49
CA GLY A 188 -1.90 -12.65 2.89
C GLY A 188 -3.31 -12.26 2.44
N ALA A 189 -4.17 -13.27 2.22
CA ALA A 189 -5.54 -13.07 1.80
C ALA A 189 -6.30 -12.23 2.85
N THR A 190 -6.47 -10.96 2.53
CA THR A 190 -7.12 -9.96 3.39
C THR A 190 -8.52 -9.66 2.86
N PHE A 191 -9.54 -9.66 3.72
CA PHE A 191 -10.94 -9.44 3.37
C PHE A 191 -11.17 -8.03 2.81
N THR A 192 -11.06 -7.89 1.49
CA THR A 192 -11.13 -6.63 0.75
C THR A 192 -11.89 -6.83 -0.56
N PRO A 193 -12.34 -5.76 -1.23
CA PRO A 193 -12.94 -5.87 -2.57
C PRO A 193 -12.05 -6.56 -3.61
N MET A 194 -10.74 -6.58 -3.43
CA MET A 194 -9.80 -7.26 -4.32
C MET A 194 -10.03 -8.77 -4.37
N ILE A 195 -10.45 -9.38 -3.25
CA ILE A 195 -10.71 -10.83 -3.15
C ILE A 195 -12.19 -11.18 -3.05
N ALA A 196 -13.10 -10.23 -3.32
CA ALA A 196 -14.55 -10.44 -3.22
C ALA A 196 -15.07 -11.62 -4.03
N ARG A 197 -14.33 -12.07 -5.07
CA ARG A 197 -14.63 -13.27 -5.83
C ARG A 197 -14.56 -14.56 -4.99
N TYR A 198 -13.72 -14.56 -3.94
CA TYR A 198 -13.42 -15.74 -3.12
C TYR A 198 -13.91 -15.61 -1.67
N ALA A 199 -14.06 -14.39 -1.21
CA ALA A 199 -14.39 -14.06 0.17
C ALA A 199 -15.73 -13.34 0.21
N HIS A 200 -16.77 -14.04 0.66
CA HIS A 200 -18.14 -13.50 0.71
C HIS A 200 -18.56 -13.09 2.12
N ASP A 201 -17.87 -13.61 3.15
CA ASP A 201 -18.09 -13.30 4.56
C ASP A 201 -16.73 -13.19 5.27
N ILE A 202 -16.56 -12.17 6.11
CA ILE A 202 -15.34 -11.97 6.90
C ILE A 202 -15.06 -13.13 7.86
N ASN A 203 -16.10 -13.83 8.30
CA ASN A 203 -16.01 -15.01 9.18
C ASN A 203 -15.89 -16.32 8.41
N GLN A 204 -15.83 -16.26 7.08
CA GLN A 204 -15.65 -17.44 6.24
C GLN A 204 -14.34 -18.13 6.59
N ARG A 205 -14.38 -19.46 6.80
CA ARG A 205 -13.17 -20.26 7.01
C ARG A 205 -12.29 -20.22 5.76
N TYR A 206 -11.00 -19.99 5.98
CA TYR A 206 -9.98 -19.95 4.94
C TYR A 206 -8.79 -20.85 5.32
N GLU A 207 -8.84 -22.09 4.89
CA GLU A 207 -7.91 -23.16 5.29
C GLU A 207 -6.46 -23.00 4.81
N ARG A 208 -6.22 -22.06 3.89
CA ARG A 208 -4.86 -21.79 3.43
C ARG A 208 -4.02 -21.06 4.46
N HIS A 209 -4.66 -20.28 5.33
CA HIS A 209 -3.99 -19.67 6.48
C HIS A 209 -3.99 -20.63 7.67
N ALA A 210 -2.88 -20.72 8.41
CA ALA A 210 -2.82 -21.49 9.65
C ALA A 210 -3.81 -20.98 10.72
N ILE A 211 -4.14 -19.69 10.65
CA ILE A 211 -5.18 -19.07 11.51
C ILE A 211 -6.62 -19.36 11.03
N GLU A 212 -6.79 -20.11 9.95
CA GLU A 212 -8.04 -20.60 9.35
C GLU A 212 -9.09 -19.50 9.02
N ARG A 213 -8.70 -18.26 8.87
CA ARG A 213 -9.57 -17.15 8.48
C ARG A 213 -8.88 -16.17 7.56
N PHE A 214 -9.66 -15.32 6.90
CA PHE A 214 -9.11 -14.14 6.24
C PHE A 214 -8.53 -13.17 7.25
N ILE A 215 -7.52 -12.42 6.82
CA ILE A 215 -6.98 -11.30 7.57
C ILE A 215 -7.95 -10.13 7.42
N ARG A 216 -8.17 -9.37 8.49
CA ARG A 216 -8.97 -8.15 8.42
C ARG A 216 -8.10 -6.97 8.01
N PRO A 217 -8.64 -6.02 7.23
CA PRO A 217 -7.91 -4.80 6.86
C PRO A 217 -7.41 -3.98 8.05
N ASP A 218 -8.17 -3.97 9.17
CA ASP A 218 -7.79 -3.28 10.41
C ASP A 218 -6.55 -3.92 11.07
N GLU A 219 -6.37 -5.24 10.98
CA GLU A 219 -5.17 -5.91 11.48
C GLU A 219 -3.91 -5.48 10.71
N ILE A 220 -4.03 -5.31 9.40
CA ILE A 220 -2.93 -4.75 8.59
C ILE A 220 -2.68 -3.28 8.91
N ALA A 221 -3.74 -2.52 9.19
CA ALA A 221 -3.62 -1.11 9.56
C ALA A 221 -2.89 -0.92 10.91
N GLU A 222 -3.06 -1.82 11.88
CA GLU A 222 -2.30 -1.80 13.14
C GLU A 222 -0.80 -2.06 12.92
N LEU A 223 -0.45 -3.00 12.03
CA LEU A 223 0.95 -3.22 11.66
C LEU A 223 1.53 -2.01 10.91
N ALA A 224 0.77 -1.40 10.01
CA ALA A 224 1.15 -0.17 9.33
C ALA A 224 1.40 0.96 10.34
N PHE A 225 0.51 1.11 11.32
CA PHE A 225 0.67 2.10 12.39
C PHE A 225 1.94 1.86 13.22
N TYR A 226 2.23 0.60 13.56
CA TYR A 226 3.47 0.26 14.27
C TYR A 226 4.71 0.65 13.46
N LEU A 227 4.79 0.22 12.20
CA LEU A 227 5.96 0.48 11.32
C LEU A 227 6.18 1.97 11.06
N MET A 228 5.12 2.78 11.06
CA MET A 228 5.20 4.23 10.85
C MET A 228 5.19 5.03 12.15
N SER A 229 5.19 4.36 13.30
CA SER A 229 5.26 4.99 14.61
C SER A 229 6.70 5.33 15.02
N ASN A 230 6.81 6.09 16.12
CA ASN A 230 8.09 6.37 16.76
C ASN A 230 8.81 5.12 17.33
N TYR A 231 8.13 3.98 17.46
CA TYR A 231 8.74 2.70 17.84
C TYR A 231 9.18 1.87 16.64
N GLY A 232 8.57 2.08 15.48
CA GLY A 232 8.96 1.41 14.23
C GLY A 232 10.24 1.95 13.58
N GLU A 233 10.81 3.05 14.09
CA GLU A 233 11.98 3.72 13.51
C GLU A 233 13.23 2.83 13.44
N ILE A 234 13.33 1.85 14.33
CA ILE A 234 14.43 0.88 14.33
C ILE A 234 14.36 -0.14 13.18
N ILE A 235 13.21 -0.21 12.51
CA ILE A 235 12.99 -1.08 11.35
C ILE A 235 13.12 -0.21 10.11
N CYS A 236 14.11 -0.50 9.26
CA CYS A 236 14.34 0.22 8.02
C CYS A 236 14.78 -0.73 6.90
N GLY A 237 14.13 -0.66 5.76
CA GLY A 237 14.41 -1.53 4.62
C GLY A 237 13.90 -2.96 4.82
N HIS A 238 12.87 -3.16 5.63
CA HIS A 238 12.30 -4.48 5.89
C HIS A 238 10.83 -4.57 5.46
N THR A 239 10.45 -5.75 4.96
CA THR A 239 9.05 -6.06 4.65
C THR A 239 8.57 -7.14 5.62
N VAL A 240 7.54 -6.82 6.39
CA VAL A 240 6.90 -7.77 7.31
C VAL A 240 5.86 -8.57 6.54
N VAL A 241 6.02 -9.89 6.53
CA VAL A 241 5.00 -10.80 6.00
C VAL A 241 3.93 -11.00 7.07
N ALA A 242 2.69 -10.71 6.72
CA ALA A 242 1.52 -10.78 7.60
C ALA A 242 0.42 -11.56 6.88
N ASP A 243 0.61 -12.88 6.79
CA ASP A 243 -0.18 -13.77 5.93
C ASP A 243 -0.97 -14.84 6.68
N GLY A 244 -1.00 -14.76 8.02
CA GLY A 244 -1.72 -15.74 8.84
C GLY A 244 -1.12 -17.14 8.78
N GLY A 245 0.14 -17.27 8.37
CA GLY A 245 0.80 -18.56 8.14
C GLY A 245 0.28 -19.25 6.89
N ASP A 246 0.26 -18.57 5.74
CA ASP A 246 -0.12 -19.18 4.46
C ASP A 246 0.83 -20.32 4.11
N ASN A 247 0.29 -21.52 3.98
CA ASN A 247 1.07 -22.73 3.76
C ASN A 247 1.73 -22.82 2.38
N ARG A 248 1.48 -21.85 1.50
CA ARG A 248 2.11 -21.76 0.17
C ARG A 248 3.27 -20.76 0.14
N ALA A 249 3.41 -19.92 1.16
CA ALA A 249 4.50 -18.96 1.21
C ALA A 249 5.79 -19.66 1.65
N THR A 250 6.83 -19.51 0.86
CA THR A 250 8.20 -19.93 1.18
C THR A 250 9.04 -18.69 1.47
N LEU A 251 9.55 -18.60 2.68
CA LEU A 251 10.41 -17.47 3.12
C LEU A 251 11.87 -17.82 2.95
#